data_316419ce5e60fc08e62a4b1a1dd317ab
#
_entry.id   316419ce5e60fc08e62a4b1a1dd317ab
#
_cell.length_a   1.000
_cell.length_b   1.000
_cell.length_c   1.000
_cell.angle_alpha   90.00
_cell.angle_beta   90.00
_cell.angle_gamma   90.00
#
_symmetry.space_group_name_H-M   'P 1'
#
loop_
_entity.id
_entity.type
_entity.pdbx_description
1 polymer ?
#
loop_
_entity_poly.entity_id
_entity_poly.type
_entity_poly.pdbx_seq_one_letter_code
_entity_poly.pdbx_strand_id
1 'polypeptide(L)'
;FNNTSESDLPNLTERIAAHIERHQPGCKWVHIYPESHTRNQGYVENLRTLCQLVERAGYRCTVGNPELDGIDSLNGIHGPLSLDRVDVVEDVLLIQGQQPDFILLNNDLTDGGLEGLTAKRVLPSPQMGWYRRKKSQHFDYLRPLVEEISEIIGIDPWHLICDSFVSEEKCLEKETCRIQLASDVDVFLATLEERYAALGIDRKPVAYIKNNRGTYGLGIMTVTSGEQLLNLSNRKMKKLMYGKGSSDTEDFLIQEGVPTLMKTDSGSPVEPV
;
A
#
# COMPACT_ATOMS: atom_id res chain seq x y z
N PHE A 1 -16.29 -0.15 -5.80
CA PHE A 1 -17.63 -0.76 -5.86
C PHE A 1 -18.76 0.27 -6.05
N ASN A 2 -18.63 1.50 -5.54
CA ASN A 2 -19.69 2.53 -5.62
C ASN A 2 -20.12 2.89 -7.06
N ASN A 3 -19.27 2.63 -8.05
CA ASN A 3 -19.50 2.92 -9.46
C ASN A 3 -19.93 1.68 -10.27
N THR A 4 -20.24 0.57 -9.59
CA THR A 4 -20.73 -0.65 -10.26
C THR A 4 -22.11 -0.39 -10.80
N SER A 5 -22.33 -0.63 -12.10
CA SER A 5 -23.64 -0.47 -12.72
C SER A 5 -24.62 -1.55 -12.23
N GLU A 6 -25.92 -1.24 -12.25
CA GLU A 6 -26.93 -2.22 -11.88
C GLU A 6 -26.93 -3.45 -12.81
N SER A 7 -26.51 -3.29 -14.05
CA SER A 7 -26.38 -4.40 -15.00
C SER A 7 -25.26 -5.37 -14.64
N ASP A 8 -24.20 -4.91 -13.95
CA ASP A 8 -23.06 -5.72 -13.57
C ASP A 8 -23.25 -6.43 -12.22
N LEU A 9 -24.20 -5.97 -11.39
CA LEU A 9 -24.43 -6.50 -10.06
C LEU A 9 -24.73 -8.01 -10.01
N PRO A 10 -25.56 -8.61 -10.91
CA PRO A 10 -25.80 -10.06 -10.86
C PRO A 10 -24.52 -10.87 -11.07
N ASN A 11 -23.71 -10.51 -12.09
CA ASN A 11 -22.45 -11.18 -12.36
C ASN A 11 -21.44 -11.02 -11.21
N LEU A 12 -21.39 -9.85 -10.60
CA LEU A 12 -20.51 -9.58 -9.46
C LEU A 12 -20.92 -10.39 -8.22
N THR A 13 -22.20 -10.47 -7.92
CA THR A 13 -22.70 -11.28 -6.78
C THR A 13 -22.47 -12.78 -6.98
N GLU A 14 -22.64 -13.31 -8.18
CA GLU A 14 -22.29 -14.70 -8.51
C GLU A 14 -20.81 -14.98 -8.30
N ARG A 15 -19.94 -14.07 -8.75
CA ARG A 15 -18.49 -14.21 -8.57
C ARG A 15 -18.05 -14.14 -7.13
N ILE A 16 -18.67 -13.27 -6.33
CA ILE A 16 -18.45 -13.17 -4.89
C ILE A 16 -18.87 -14.48 -4.21
N ALA A 17 -20.06 -14.99 -4.51
CA ALA A 17 -20.53 -16.27 -3.98
C ALA A 17 -19.60 -17.43 -4.35
N ALA A 18 -19.21 -17.53 -5.60
CA ALA A 18 -18.30 -18.58 -6.07
C ALA A 18 -16.91 -18.48 -5.42
N HIS A 19 -16.42 -17.25 -5.19
CA HIS A 19 -15.14 -17.02 -4.51
C HIS A 19 -15.21 -17.45 -3.04
N ILE A 20 -16.24 -17.03 -2.32
CA ILE A 20 -16.43 -17.39 -0.91
C ILE A 20 -16.58 -18.90 -0.78
N GLU A 21 -17.42 -19.56 -1.59
CA GLU A 21 -17.61 -21.00 -1.55
C GLU A 21 -16.33 -21.79 -1.85
N ARG A 22 -15.48 -21.27 -2.74
CA ARG A 22 -14.17 -21.88 -3.05
C ARG A 22 -13.22 -21.86 -1.84
N HIS A 23 -13.20 -20.77 -1.09
CA HIS A 23 -12.26 -20.56 0.02
C HIS A 23 -12.79 -21.04 1.35
N GLN A 24 -14.11 -21.00 1.54
CA GLN A 24 -14.81 -21.43 2.74
C GLN A 24 -16.12 -22.15 2.37
N PRO A 25 -16.05 -23.43 1.95
CA PRO A 25 -17.23 -24.23 1.62
C PRO A 25 -18.26 -24.26 2.76
N GLY A 26 -19.51 -24.04 2.42
CA GLY A 26 -20.60 -24.02 3.39
C GLY A 26 -20.68 -22.78 4.27
N CYS A 27 -19.97 -21.71 3.91
CA CYS A 27 -20.04 -20.41 4.57
C CYS A 27 -21.50 -19.90 4.63
N LYS A 28 -21.88 -19.34 5.76
CA LYS A 28 -23.18 -18.69 5.99
C LYS A 28 -23.01 -17.24 6.42
N TRP A 29 -21.88 -16.91 7.01
CA TRP A 29 -21.64 -15.65 7.66
C TRP A 29 -20.26 -15.09 7.34
N VAL A 30 -20.25 -13.94 6.67
CA VAL A 30 -19.05 -13.15 6.33
C VAL A 30 -18.98 -11.96 7.27
N HIS A 31 -17.81 -11.74 7.84
CA HIS A 31 -17.49 -10.53 8.59
C HIS A 31 -16.52 -9.67 7.80
N ILE A 32 -16.82 -8.40 7.61
CA ILE A 32 -15.92 -7.42 7.00
C ILE A 32 -15.14 -6.73 8.11
N TYR A 33 -13.83 -6.84 8.07
CA TYR A 33 -12.92 -6.21 9.00
C TYR A 33 -12.37 -4.90 8.38
N PRO A 34 -12.89 -3.71 8.77
CA PRO A 34 -12.55 -2.43 8.15
C PRO A 34 -11.31 -1.79 8.75
N GLU A 35 -10.86 -0.68 8.13
CA GLU A 35 -9.90 0.27 8.72
C GLU A 35 -10.48 0.93 9.98
N SER A 36 -9.62 1.18 10.97
CA SER A 36 -10.00 1.83 12.24
C SER A 36 -9.95 3.36 12.16
N HIS A 37 -9.16 3.92 11.27
CA HIS A 37 -8.84 5.36 11.28
C HIS A 37 -9.53 6.16 10.18
N THR A 38 -10.73 5.78 9.78
CA THR A 38 -11.31 6.44 8.62
C THR A 38 -12.19 7.64 8.99
N ARG A 39 -11.86 8.80 8.40
CA ARG A 39 -12.74 9.95 8.23
C ARG A 39 -13.23 10.07 6.79
N ASN A 40 -12.87 9.14 5.94
CA ASN A 40 -13.20 9.15 4.51
C ASN A 40 -14.60 8.58 4.29
N GLN A 41 -15.56 9.46 4.05
CA GLN A 41 -16.96 9.06 3.79
C GLN A 41 -17.09 8.17 2.54
N GLY A 42 -16.25 8.39 1.52
CA GLY A 42 -16.23 7.53 0.33
C GLY A 42 -15.82 6.08 0.66
N TYR A 43 -14.88 5.90 1.60
CA TYR A 43 -14.53 4.58 2.10
C TYR A 43 -15.70 3.91 2.82
N VAL A 44 -16.44 4.65 3.64
CA VAL A 44 -17.63 4.12 4.32
C VAL A 44 -18.70 3.68 3.32
N GLU A 45 -18.88 4.41 2.22
CA GLU A 45 -19.76 3.98 1.13
C GLU A 45 -19.27 2.73 0.41
N ASN A 46 -17.97 2.57 0.23
CA ASN A 46 -17.41 1.32 -0.29
C ASN A 46 -17.71 0.13 0.64
N LEU A 47 -17.56 0.31 1.97
CA LEU A 47 -17.92 -0.71 2.94
C LEU A 47 -19.42 -1.06 2.86
N ARG A 48 -20.30 -0.04 2.81
CA ARG A 48 -21.73 -0.23 2.66
C ARG A 48 -22.08 -1.05 1.42
N THR A 49 -21.49 -0.68 0.27
CA THR A 49 -21.70 -1.39 -0.99
C THR A 49 -21.19 -2.82 -0.91
N LEU A 50 -20.03 -3.04 -0.29
CA LEU A 50 -19.48 -4.37 -0.09
C LEU A 50 -20.38 -5.26 0.78
N CYS A 51 -20.92 -4.71 1.88
CA CYS A 51 -21.93 -5.42 2.70
C CYS A 51 -23.13 -5.85 1.86
N GLN A 52 -23.70 -4.91 1.10
CA GLN A 52 -24.86 -5.18 0.25
C GLN A 52 -24.57 -6.26 -0.81
N LEU A 53 -23.37 -6.28 -1.38
CA LEU A 53 -22.96 -7.31 -2.33
C LEU A 53 -22.84 -8.68 -1.68
N VAL A 54 -22.27 -8.76 -0.47
CA VAL A 54 -22.18 -9.99 0.33
C VAL A 54 -23.56 -10.51 0.69
N GLU A 55 -24.47 -9.63 1.12
CA GLU A 55 -25.86 -10.00 1.44
C GLU A 55 -26.65 -10.47 0.22
N ARG A 56 -26.50 -9.77 -0.93
CA ARG A 56 -27.11 -10.19 -2.21
C ARG A 56 -26.55 -11.53 -2.70
N ALA A 57 -25.29 -11.86 -2.36
CA ALA A 57 -24.71 -13.16 -2.64
C ALA A 57 -25.24 -14.29 -1.71
N GLY A 58 -26.12 -13.96 -0.77
CA GLY A 58 -26.83 -14.93 0.10
C GLY A 58 -26.17 -15.17 1.46
N TYR A 59 -25.24 -14.35 1.88
CA TYR A 59 -24.55 -14.48 3.16
C TYR A 59 -25.06 -13.46 4.19
N ARG A 60 -25.07 -13.85 5.47
CA ARG A 60 -25.14 -12.87 6.56
C ARG A 60 -23.88 -12.01 6.50
N CYS A 61 -24.02 -10.69 6.62
CA CYS A 61 -22.88 -9.76 6.66
C CYS A 61 -22.85 -9.01 7.99
N THR A 62 -21.67 -8.86 8.56
CA THR A 62 -21.39 -8.02 9.73
C THR A 62 -20.12 -7.19 9.46
N VAL A 63 -20.03 -6.02 10.10
CA VAL A 63 -18.89 -5.10 9.91
C VAL A 63 -18.41 -4.61 11.26
N GLY A 64 -17.13 -4.74 11.53
CA GLY A 64 -16.55 -4.25 12.77
C GLY A 64 -15.06 -4.56 12.90
N ASN A 65 -14.45 -3.94 13.88
CA ASN A 65 -13.03 -4.05 14.17
C ASN A 65 -12.85 -3.79 15.67
N PRO A 66 -12.03 -4.57 16.41
CA PRO A 66 -11.81 -4.35 17.84
C PRO A 66 -11.35 -2.93 18.19
N GLU A 67 -10.59 -2.28 17.30
CA GLU A 67 -10.12 -0.90 17.50
C GLU A 67 -11.25 0.15 17.39
N LEU A 68 -12.43 -0.24 16.93
CA LEU A 68 -13.64 0.58 16.85
C LEU A 68 -14.56 0.36 18.04
N ASP A 69 -14.10 -0.28 19.13
CA ASP A 69 -14.93 -0.50 20.32
C ASP A 69 -15.47 0.83 20.87
N GLY A 70 -16.74 0.83 21.23
CA GLY A 70 -17.47 2.03 21.66
C GLY A 70 -17.96 2.94 20.52
N ILE A 71 -17.76 2.57 19.26
CA ILE A 71 -18.29 3.27 18.09
C ILE A 71 -19.41 2.43 17.48
N ASP A 72 -20.65 2.92 17.53
CA ASP A 72 -21.82 2.19 17.02
C ASP A 72 -21.98 2.30 15.49
N SER A 73 -21.39 3.33 14.86
CA SER A 73 -21.52 3.55 13.43
C SER A 73 -20.42 4.43 12.85
N LEU A 74 -20.15 4.29 11.57
CA LEU A 74 -19.30 5.18 10.77
C LEU A 74 -20.15 6.10 9.90
N ASN A 75 -19.79 7.38 9.82
CA ASN A 75 -20.52 8.36 9.02
C ASN A 75 -20.15 8.25 7.54
N GLY A 76 -21.08 7.80 6.71
CA GLY A 76 -20.98 7.80 5.25
C GLY A 76 -21.73 8.96 4.60
N ILE A 77 -21.58 9.09 3.27
CA ILE A 77 -22.27 10.11 2.46
C ILE A 77 -23.79 9.92 2.51
N HIS A 78 -24.24 8.68 2.49
CA HIS A 78 -25.66 8.30 2.50
C HIS A 78 -26.17 7.90 3.90
N GLY A 79 -25.55 8.43 4.95
CA GLY A 79 -25.91 8.19 6.33
C GLY A 79 -24.97 7.22 7.08
N PRO A 80 -25.28 6.90 8.34
CA PRO A 80 -24.42 6.05 9.14
C PRO A 80 -24.42 4.60 8.63
N LEU A 81 -23.27 3.95 8.70
CA LEU A 81 -23.09 2.51 8.56
C LEU A 81 -22.93 1.93 9.97
N SER A 82 -23.88 1.09 10.40
CA SER A 82 -23.82 0.44 11.73
C SER A 82 -22.63 -0.52 11.79
N LEU A 83 -22.01 -0.55 12.97
CA LEU A 83 -20.92 -1.47 13.28
C LEU A 83 -21.38 -2.55 14.25
N ASP A 84 -20.87 -3.75 14.06
CA ASP A 84 -21.02 -4.84 15.00
C ASP A 84 -19.85 -4.80 16.00
N ARG A 85 -20.17 -4.99 17.28
CA ARG A 85 -19.14 -5.09 18.31
C ARG A 85 -18.32 -6.36 18.11
N VAL A 86 -17.00 -6.18 18.13
CA VAL A 86 -16.02 -7.26 17.94
C VAL A 86 -15.20 -7.43 19.21
N ASP A 87 -15.20 -8.64 19.73
CA ASP A 87 -14.36 -9.05 20.85
C ASP A 87 -13.25 -10.00 20.33
N VAL A 88 -12.09 -10.00 20.96
CA VAL A 88 -11.01 -10.96 20.69
C VAL A 88 -10.72 -11.74 21.97
N VAL A 89 -10.84 -13.05 21.89
CA VAL A 89 -10.60 -13.95 23.02
C VAL A 89 -9.66 -15.06 22.54
N GLU A 90 -8.53 -15.23 23.20
CA GLU A 90 -7.52 -16.24 22.84
C GLU A 90 -7.14 -16.21 21.34
N ASP A 91 -6.95 -15.00 20.81
CA ASP A 91 -6.65 -14.74 19.39
C ASP A 91 -7.77 -15.19 18.40
N VAL A 92 -9.00 -15.32 18.89
CA VAL A 92 -10.18 -15.60 18.08
C VAL A 92 -11.09 -14.38 18.05
N LEU A 93 -11.44 -13.94 16.85
CA LEU A 93 -12.39 -12.85 16.64
C LEU A 93 -13.82 -13.35 16.83
N LEU A 94 -14.55 -12.69 17.71
CA LEU A 94 -15.93 -13.03 18.06
C LEU A 94 -16.87 -11.83 17.87
N ILE A 95 -18.05 -12.08 17.36
CA ILE A 95 -19.12 -11.11 17.23
C ILE A 95 -20.32 -11.66 17.99
N GLN A 96 -20.75 -10.95 19.04
CA GLN A 96 -21.79 -11.42 19.95
C GLN A 96 -21.50 -12.83 20.51
N GLY A 97 -20.23 -13.09 20.82
CA GLY A 97 -19.78 -14.38 21.35
C GLY A 97 -19.69 -15.53 20.34
N GLN A 98 -19.88 -15.27 19.05
CA GLN A 98 -19.80 -16.26 17.98
C GLN A 98 -18.72 -15.90 16.96
N GLN A 99 -18.03 -16.92 16.46
CA GLN A 99 -17.02 -16.75 15.42
C GLN A 99 -17.68 -16.72 14.04
N PRO A 100 -17.37 -15.72 13.16
CA PRO A 100 -17.84 -15.74 11.78
C PRO A 100 -17.18 -16.88 10.99
N ASP A 101 -17.87 -17.36 9.95
CA ASP A 101 -17.33 -18.42 9.09
C ASP A 101 -16.18 -17.92 8.24
N PHE A 102 -16.21 -16.64 7.83
CA PHE A 102 -15.25 -16.04 6.92
C PHE A 102 -15.04 -14.56 7.26
N ILE A 103 -13.78 -14.12 7.26
CA ILE A 103 -13.40 -12.73 7.47
C ILE A 103 -12.88 -12.16 6.16
N LEU A 104 -13.58 -11.15 5.65
CA LEU A 104 -13.13 -10.35 4.53
C LEU A 104 -12.32 -9.17 5.08
N LEU A 105 -11.01 -9.24 4.92
CA LEU A 105 -10.08 -8.23 5.41
C LEU A 105 -10.10 -7.02 4.48
N ASN A 106 -10.74 -5.94 4.91
CA ASN A 106 -10.76 -4.65 4.23
C ASN A 106 -9.96 -3.61 5.02
N ASN A 107 -8.74 -4.00 5.35
CA ASN A 107 -7.80 -3.21 6.14
C ASN A 107 -6.38 -3.46 5.60
N ASP A 108 -5.63 -2.39 5.37
CA ASP A 108 -4.27 -2.46 4.83
C ASP A 108 -3.26 -2.99 5.86
N LEU A 109 -3.63 -3.08 7.12
CA LEU A 109 -2.76 -3.49 8.23
C LEU A 109 -1.45 -2.68 8.27
N THR A 110 -1.53 -1.37 8.11
CA THR A 110 -0.34 -0.49 8.12
C THR A 110 0.36 -0.47 9.48
N ASP A 111 -0.39 -0.64 10.55
CA ASP A 111 0.09 -0.56 11.93
C ASP A 111 0.54 -1.91 12.53
N GLY A 112 0.47 -2.97 11.74
CA GLY A 112 0.89 -4.30 12.13
C GLY A 112 -0.17 -5.38 11.94
N GLY A 113 0.19 -6.62 12.26
CA GLY A 113 -0.76 -7.72 12.33
C GLY A 113 -1.63 -7.58 13.57
N LEU A 114 -2.94 -7.65 13.39
CA LEU A 114 -3.91 -7.48 14.47
C LEU A 114 -4.30 -8.83 15.06
N GLU A 115 -4.59 -8.83 16.36
CA GLU A 115 -5.10 -10.01 17.06
C GLU A 115 -6.43 -10.48 16.46
N GLY A 116 -6.71 -11.76 16.55
CA GLY A 116 -7.94 -12.38 16.03
C GLY A 116 -7.96 -12.65 14.54
N LEU A 117 -6.95 -12.17 13.80
CA LEU A 117 -6.81 -12.39 12.36
C LEU A 117 -5.91 -13.58 12.02
N THR A 118 -5.65 -14.43 12.98
CA THR A 118 -4.92 -15.67 12.73
C THR A 118 -5.87 -16.66 12.09
N ALA A 119 -5.82 -16.97 10.93
CA ALA A 119 -6.35 -18.22 10.49
C ALA A 119 -6.73 -18.32 9.03
N LYS A 120 -6.99 -19.54 8.67
CA LYS A 120 -7.45 -20.04 7.38
C LYS A 120 -8.73 -19.39 6.84
N ARG A 121 -9.42 -18.56 7.66
CA ARG A 121 -10.71 -17.94 7.36
C ARG A 121 -10.61 -16.47 6.94
N VAL A 122 -9.41 -15.91 6.87
CA VAL A 122 -9.20 -14.47 6.58
C VAL A 122 -8.66 -14.30 5.17
N LEU A 123 -9.35 -13.54 4.34
CA LEU A 123 -8.88 -13.16 3.01
C LEU A 123 -9.06 -11.66 2.74
N PRO A 124 -8.08 -11.02 2.09
CA PRO A 124 -6.76 -11.56 1.79
C PRO A 124 -6.00 -11.95 3.06
N SER A 125 -4.95 -12.75 2.93
CA SER A 125 -4.16 -13.17 4.10
C SER A 125 -3.60 -11.96 4.84
N PRO A 126 -3.69 -11.90 6.19
CA PRO A 126 -3.07 -10.84 6.98
C PRO A 126 -1.56 -10.71 6.76
N GLN A 127 -0.92 -11.79 6.31
CA GLN A 127 0.49 -11.77 5.94
C GLN A 127 0.81 -10.93 4.71
N MET A 128 -0.21 -10.55 3.92
CA MET A 128 -0.10 -9.61 2.81
C MET A 128 -0.26 -8.15 3.26
N GLY A 129 -0.47 -7.91 4.56
CA GLY A 129 -0.61 -6.57 5.14
C GLY A 129 0.60 -5.66 4.85
N TRP A 130 0.33 -4.38 4.75
CA TRP A 130 1.33 -3.39 4.37
C TRP A 130 2.47 -3.25 5.39
N TYR A 131 2.26 -3.61 6.64
CA TYR A 131 3.32 -3.65 7.65
C TYR A 131 4.50 -4.56 7.29
N ARG A 132 4.27 -5.57 6.42
CA ARG A 132 5.31 -6.50 5.95
C ARG A 132 5.97 -6.06 4.64
N ARG A 133 5.36 -5.12 3.92
CA ARG A 133 5.81 -4.73 2.60
C ARG A 133 7.05 -3.85 2.67
N LYS A 134 8.07 -4.23 1.91
CA LYS A 134 9.19 -3.36 1.53
C LYS A 134 9.14 -3.12 0.02
N LYS A 135 9.28 -1.85 -0.41
CA LYS A 135 9.30 -1.50 -1.84
C LYS A 135 10.45 -2.15 -2.56
N SER A 136 11.63 -2.24 -1.92
CA SER A 136 12.81 -2.90 -2.46
C SER A 136 12.53 -4.36 -2.81
N GLN A 137 11.86 -5.11 -1.94
CA GLN A 137 11.52 -6.51 -2.21
C GLN A 137 10.67 -6.67 -3.48
N HIS A 138 9.76 -5.73 -3.76
CA HIS A 138 9.01 -5.75 -5.01
C HIS A 138 9.93 -5.64 -6.22
N PHE A 139 10.92 -4.73 -6.18
CA PHE A 139 11.88 -4.57 -7.27
C PHE A 139 12.82 -5.79 -7.39
N ASP A 140 13.21 -6.40 -6.27
CA ASP A 140 14.04 -7.60 -6.27
C ASP A 140 13.34 -8.78 -6.96
N TYR A 141 12.03 -8.96 -6.72
CA TYR A 141 11.23 -10.00 -7.40
C TYR A 141 10.91 -9.65 -8.86
N LEU A 142 10.71 -8.38 -9.16
CA LEU A 142 10.34 -7.94 -10.51
C LEU A 142 11.53 -7.97 -11.46
N ARG A 143 12.75 -7.65 -10.99
CA ARG A 143 13.95 -7.52 -11.83
C ARG A 143 14.24 -8.76 -12.69
N PRO A 144 14.29 -9.99 -12.17
CA PRO A 144 14.54 -11.17 -12.99
C PRO A 144 13.49 -11.38 -14.09
N LEU A 145 12.22 -11.08 -13.80
CA LEU A 145 11.14 -11.20 -14.78
C LEU A 145 11.27 -10.15 -15.89
N VAL A 146 11.66 -8.93 -15.52
CA VAL A 146 11.91 -7.85 -16.48
C VAL A 146 13.10 -8.19 -17.38
N GLU A 147 14.19 -8.74 -16.82
CA GLU A 147 15.36 -9.18 -17.57
C GLU A 147 14.98 -10.25 -18.60
N GLU A 148 14.22 -11.27 -18.20
CA GLU A 148 13.73 -12.33 -19.10
C GLU A 148 12.84 -11.77 -20.22
N ILE A 149 11.87 -10.93 -19.89
CA ILE A 149 10.99 -10.29 -20.88
C ILE A 149 11.81 -9.41 -21.83
N SER A 150 12.73 -8.62 -21.31
CA SER A 150 13.58 -7.72 -22.10
C SER A 150 14.42 -8.47 -23.10
N GLU A 151 14.96 -9.63 -22.74
CA GLU A 151 15.68 -10.52 -23.67
C GLU A 151 14.79 -11.01 -24.79
N ILE A 152 13.54 -11.44 -24.47
CA ILE A 152 12.56 -11.95 -25.45
C ILE A 152 12.16 -10.87 -26.46
N ILE A 153 11.92 -9.64 -26.00
CA ILE A 153 11.43 -8.55 -26.87
C ILE A 153 12.55 -7.66 -27.43
N GLY A 154 13.80 -7.89 -27.03
CA GLY A 154 14.97 -7.20 -27.56
C GLY A 154 15.10 -5.74 -27.14
N ILE A 155 14.72 -5.41 -25.89
CA ILE A 155 14.88 -4.05 -25.33
C ILE A 155 15.74 -4.06 -24.07
N ASP A 156 16.32 -2.90 -23.74
CA ASP A 156 17.06 -2.74 -22.48
C ASP A 156 16.10 -2.85 -21.29
N PRO A 157 16.39 -3.68 -20.27
CA PRO A 157 15.56 -3.79 -19.04
C PRO A 157 15.26 -2.46 -18.36
N TRP A 158 16.15 -1.49 -18.49
CA TRP A 158 15.96 -0.15 -17.93
C TRP A 158 14.72 0.58 -18.46
N HIS A 159 14.22 0.23 -19.65
CA HIS A 159 12.96 0.77 -20.17
C HIS A 159 11.72 0.27 -19.44
N LEU A 160 11.85 -0.84 -18.69
CA LEU A 160 10.73 -1.47 -17.98
C LEU A 160 10.84 -1.32 -16.46
N ILE A 161 12.07 -1.13 -15.91
CA ILE A 161 12.30 -0.99 -14.49
C ILE A 161 13.36 0.07 -14.25
N CYS A 162 13.06 1.04 -13.37
CA CYS A 162 14.03 2.07 -13.00
C CYS A 162 15.11 1.52 -12.06
N ASP A 163 16.29 2.14 -12.10
CA ASP A 163 17.38 1.81 -11.20
C ASP A 163 17.07 2.26 -9.77
N SER A 164 17.55 1.49 -8.82
CA SER A 164 17.37 1.78 -7.40
C SER A 164 18.39 1.03 -6.53
N PHE A 165 18.61 1.55 -5.32
CA PHE A 165 19.33 0.87 -4.26
C PHE A 165 18.72 1.19 -2.89
N VAL A 166 19.12 0.44 -1.85
CA VAL A 166 18.59 0.60 -0.49
C VAL A 166 19.69 1.11 0.42
N SER A 167 19.37 2.11 1.28
CA SER A 167 20.29 2.58 2.31
C SER A 167 20.47 1.55 3.43
N GLU A 168 21.49 1.70 4.24
CA GLU A 168 21.57 1.02 5.52
C GLU A 168 20.43 1.45 6.45
N GLU A 169 20.14 0.60 7.43
CA GLU A 169 19.14 0.87 8.47
C GLU A 169 19.52 2.10 9.30
N LYS A 170 18.53 2.95 9.58
CA LYS A 170 18.67 4.20 10.36
C LYS A 170 19.75 5.15 9.82
N CYS A 171 19.99 5.11 8.52
CA CYS A 171 21.09 5.83 7.88
C CYS A 171 20.98 7.35 8.04
N LEU A 172 19.77 7.92 8.00
CA LEU A 172 19.60 9.36 8.18
C LEU A 172 19.85 9.85 9.62
N GLU A 173 19.76 8.98 10.61
CA GLU A 173 20.00 9.34 12.03
C GLU A 173 21.49 9.42 12.36
N LYS A 174 22.31 8.59 11.72
CA LYS A 174 23.75 8.50 11.94
C LYS A 174 24.50 9.41 10.97
N GLU A 175 25.29 10.36 11.47
CA GLU A 175 26.01 11.32 10.62
C GLU A 175 26.95 10.63 9.62
N THR A 176 27.75 9.65 10.09
CA THR A 176 28.67 8.90 9.22
C THR A 176 27.97 8.16 8.10
N CYS A 177 26.83 7.52 8.41
CA CYS A 177 26.02 6.81 7.43
C CYS A 177 25.36 7.78 6.43
N ARG A 178 24.91 8.95 6.91
CA ARG A 178 24.35 9.99 6.06
C ARG A 178 25.36 10.56 5.08
N ILE A 179 26.62 10.71 5.51
CA ILE A 179 27.73 11.12 4.62
C ILE A 179 27.96 10.07 3.54
N GLN A 180 27.98 8.78 3.93
CA GLN A 180 28.14 7.70 2.94
C GLN A 180 26.94 7.67 1.97
N LEU A 181 25.72 7.75 2.46
CA LEU A 181 24.51 7.79 1.62
C LEU A 181 24.52 8.98 0.65
N ALA A 182 25.03 10.14 1.07
CA ALA A 182 25.17 11.30 0.19
C ALA A 182 26.15 11.01 -0.95
N SER A 183 27.29 10.39 -0.64
CA SER A 183 28.26 9.94 -1.64
C SER A 183 27.68 8.91 -2.61
N ASP A 184 26.93 7.92 -2.09
CA ASP A 184 26.30 6.88 -2.90
C ASP A 184 25.24 7.47 -3.84
N VAL A 185 24.49 8.48 -3.38
CA VAL A 185 23.52 9.22 -4.21
C VAL A 185 24.24 9.98 -5.32
N ASP A 186 25.37 10.62 -5.05
CA ASP A 186 26.13 11.33 -6.09
C ASP A 186 26.68 10.36 -7.15
N VAL A 187 27.19 9.19 -6.74
CA VAL A 187 27.61 8.13 -7.66
C VAL A 187 26.43 7.62 -8.50
N PHE A 188 25.31 7.38 -7.86
CA PHE A 188 24.08 6.92 -8.54
C PHE A 188 23.59 7.92 -9.58
N LEU A 189 23.54 9.22 -9.24
CA LEU A 189 23.16 10.28 -10.16
C LEU A 189 24.13 10.41 -11.33
N ALA A 190 25.44 10.28 -11.09
CA ALA A 190 26.44 10.30 -12.14
C ALA A 190 26.27 9.13 -13.12
N THR A 191 26.01 7.93 -12.62
CA THR A 191 25.71 6.74 -13.46
C THR A 191 24.49 6.96 -14.34
N LEU A 192 23.44 7.57 -13.79
CA LEU A 192 22.25 7.92 -14.55
C LEU A 192 22.51 9.00 -15.61
N GLU A 193 23.36 10.00 -15.29
CA GLU A 193 23.73 11.06 -16.22
C GLU A 193 24.52 10.51 -17.42
N GLU A 194 25.46 9.58 -17.20
CA GLU A 194 26.16 8.87 -18.25
C GLU A 194 25.20 8.08 -19.15
N ARG A 195 24.25 7.36 -18.57
CA ARG A 195 23.24 6.61 -19.32
C ARG A 195 22.33 7.54 -20.13
N TYR A 196 21.87 8.64 -19.55
CA TYR A 196 21.06 9.64 -20.22
C TYR A 196 21.80 10.24 -21.43
N ALA A 197 23.07 10.57 -21.24
CA ALA A 197 23.92 11.09 -22.33
C ALA A 197 24.06 10.05 -23.46
N ALA A 198 24.28 8.78 -23.14
CA ALA A 198 24.40 7.70 -24.13
C ALA A 198 23.10 7.48 -24.92
N LEU A 199 21.94 7.76 -24.33
CA LEU A 199 20.61 7.64 -24.96
C LEU A 199 20.10 8.95 -25.58
N GLY A 200 20.88 10.03 -25.53
CA GLY A 200 20.47 11.34 -26.04
C GLY A 200 19.35 12.00 -25.25
N ILE A 201 19.20 11.67 -23.96
CA ILE A 201 18.19 12.24 -23.06
C ILE A 201 18.73 13.55 -22.50
N ASP A 202 18.22 14.67 -22.99
CA ASP A 202 18.60 16.01 -22.55
C ASP A 202 17.86 16.45 -21.29
N ARG A 203 18.22 15.84 -20.17
CA ARG A 203 17.74 16.25 -18.82
C ARG A 203 18.73 15.80 -17.76
N LYS A 204 18.74 16.50 -16.63
CA LYS A 204 19.47 16.04 -15.44
C LYS A 204 18.69 14.96 -14.70
N PRO A 205 19.36 13.90 -14.26
CA PRO A 205 18.74 12.88 -13.44
C PRO A 205 18.32 13.46 -12.07
N VAL A 206 17.30 12.86 -11.49
CA VAL A 206 16.88 13.10 -10.11
C VAL A 206 16.71 11.76 -9.41
N ALA A 207 16.95 11.73 -8.10
CA ALA A 207 16.69 10.55 -7.30
C ALA A 207 15.56 10.84 -6.30
N TYR A 208 14.69 9.86 -6.12
CA TYR A 208 13.69 9.86 -5.05
C TYR A 208 14.21 9.08 -3.85
N ILE A 209 14.28 9.73 -2.70
CA ILE A 209 14.51 9.08 -1.41
C ILE A 209 13.14 8.75 -0.83
N LYS A 210 12.83 7.47 -0.67
CA LYS A 210 11.51 6.98 -0.23
C LYS A 210 11.68 6.12 1.02
N ASN A 211 10.85 6.33 2.01
CA ASN A 211 10.73 5.34 3.08
C ASN A 211 10.36 3.98 2.45
N ASN A 212 11.18 2.95 2.68
CA ASN A 212 11.04 1.64 2.04
C ASN A 212 9.72 0.95 2.42
N ARG A 213 9.20 1.24 3.62
CA ARG A 213 7.87 0.79 4.11
C ARG A 213 6.78 1.85 3.99
N GLY A 214 7.10 3.08 3.57
CA GLY A 214 6.15 4.19 3.50
C GLY A 214 5.01 3.96 2.51
N THR A 215 3.87 4.58 2.81
CA THR A 215 2.62 4.49 2.06
C THR A 215 2.09 5.88 1.71
N TYR A 216 1.13 5.98 0.82
CA TYR A 216 0.40 7.21 0.48
C TYR A 216 1.28 8.42 0.09
N GLY A 217 2.45 8.19 -0.50
CA GLY A 217 3.37 9.27 -0.88
C GLY A 217 4.03 9.99 0.30
N LEU A 218 3.85 9.51 1.54
CA LEU A 218 4.50 10.07 2.72
C LEU A 218 5.97 9.63 2.77
N GLY A 219 6.83 10.49 3.32
CA GLY A 219 8.26 10.19 3.45
C GLY A 219 8.99 10.09 2.11
N ILE A 220 8.64 10.93 1.13
CA ILE A 220 9.33 11.03 -0.15
C ILE A 220 10.04 12.38 -0.25
N MET A 221 11.28 12.35 -0.72
CA MET A 221 12.06 13.53 -1.06
C MET A 221 12.74 13.34 -2.40
N THR A 222 12.77 14.38 -3.22
CA THR A 222 13.54 14.43 -4.47
C THR A 222 14.87 15.10 -4.22
N VAL A 223 15.96 14.52 -4.73
CA VAL A 223 17.30 15.08 -4.65
C VAL A 223 17.97 15.08 -6.01
N THR A 224 18.82 16.08 -6.24
CA THR A 224 19.68 16.25 -7.43
C THR A 224 21.17 16.24 -7.07
N SER A 225 21.48 16.11 -5.79
CA SER A 225 22.84 15.91 -5.27
C SER A 225 22.80 15.31 -3.87
N GLY A 226 23.86 14.60 -3.49
CA GLY A 226 24.03 14.07 -2.14
C GLY A 226 24.16 15.16 -1.07
N GLU A 227 24.69 16.33 -1.41
CA GLU A 227 24.81 17.48 -0.50
C GLU A 227 23.46 17.85 0.14
N GLN A 228 22.35 17.66 -0.59
CA GLN A 228 21.01 17.95 -0.07
C GLN A 228 20.62 17.06 1.11
N LEU A 229 21.23 15.86 1.23
CA LEU A 229 21.03 14.97 2.39
C LEU A 229 21.83 15.44 3.61
N LEU A 230 23.01 16.02 3.39
CA LEU A 230 23.84 16.56 4.46
C LEU A 230 23.20 17.80 5.10
N ASN A 231 22.50 18.60 4.31
CA ASN A 231 21.88 19.85 4.69
C ASN A 231 20.39 19.71 5.09
N LEU A 232 19.94 18.50 5.44
CA LEU A 232 18.58 18.26 5.88
C LEU A 232 18.30 18.92 7.23
N SER A 233 17.26 19.78 7.27
CA SER A 233 16.75 20.25 8.55
C SER A 233 16.08 19.11 9.34
N ASN A 234 16.10 19.22 10.68
CA ASN A 234 15.43 18.25 11.56
C ASN A 234 13.94 18.04 11.20
N ARG A 235 13.28 19.08 10.74
CA ARG A 235 11.87 19.00 10.29
C ARG A 235 11.73 18.14 9.02
N LYS A 236 12.61 18.32 8.04
CA LYS A 236 12.60 17.50 6.80
C LYS A 236 12.96 16.06 7.10
N MET A 237 13.96 15.84 7.96
CA MET A 237 14.38 14.52 8.39
C MET A 237 13.23 13.77 9.07
N LYS A 238 12.57 14.41 10.05
CA LYS A 238 11.36 13.84 10.68
C LYS A 238 10.26 13.50 9.65
N LYS A 239 10.04 14.39 8.66
CA LYS A 239 9.04 14.14 7.62
C LYS A 239 9.38 12.93 6.73
N LEU A 240 10.65 12.70 6.43
CA LEU A 240 11.10 11.51 5.68
C LEU A 240 10.95 10.22 6.48
N MET A 241 11.22 10.28 7.78
CA MET A 241 11.11 9.15 8.69
C MET A 241 9.65 8.86 9.09
N TYR A 242 8.73 9.79 8.81
CA TYR A 242 7.33 9.64 9.17
C TYR A 242 6.61 8.74 8.13
N GLY A 243 6.18 7.56 8.60
CA GLY A 243 5.22 6.70 7.92
C GLY A 243 3.84 6.80 8.58
N LYS A 244 2.78 6.32 7.94
CA LYS A 244 1.50 6.06 8.59
C LYS A 244 1.71 4.84 9.50
N GLY A 245 1.42 4.99 10.78
CA GLY A 245 1.74 3.99 11.81
C GLY A 245 3.06 4.29 12.52
N SER A 246 3.21 3.74 13.71
CA SER A 246 4.38 3.94 14.59
C SER A 246 5.62 3.16 14.16
N SER A 247 5.65 2.58 12.98
CA SER A 247 6.81 1.84 12.52
C SER A 247 7.96 2.81 12.21
N ASP A 248 9.00 2.73 13.01
CA ASP A 248 10.25 3.43 12.76
C ASP A 248 10.72 3.13 11.33
N THR A 249 11.09 4.19 10.61
CA THR A 249 11.70 4.03 9.28
C THR A 249 13.07 3.40 9.46
N GLU A 250 13.19 2.15 9.04
CA GLU A 250 14.44 1.42 9.15
C GLU A 250 15.40 1.80 8.02
N ASP A 251 14.92 1.74 6.78
CA ASP A 251 15.72 1.92 5.57
C ASP A 251 15.00 2.77 4.52
N PHE A 252 15.76 3.30 3.57
CA PHE A 252 15.27 4.12 2.48
C PHE A 252 15.56 3.45 1.14
N LEU A 253 14.59 3.48 0.24
CA LEU A 253 14.78 3.16 -1.16
C LEU A 253 15.16 4.45 -1.90
N ILE A 254 16.33 4.44 -2.51
CA ILE A 254 16.81 5.47 -3.43
C ILE A 254 16.50 4.99 -4.84
N GLN A 255 15.72 5.74 -5.57
CA GLN A 255 15.19 5.32 -6.86
C GLN A 255 15.34 6.43 -7.90
N GLU A 256 15.66 6.06 -9.12
CA GLU A 256 15.65 6.96 -10.27
C GLU A 256 14.29 7.65 -10.41
N GLY A 257 14.32 8.96 -10.66
CA GLY A 257 13.14 9.76 -10.91
C GLY A 257 12.74 9.73 -12.38
N VAL A 258 11.69 8.97 -12.68
CA VAL A 258 11.12 8.91 -14.03
C VAL A 258 9.96 9.92 -14.13
N PRO A 259 10.06 10.99 -14.95
CA PRO A 259 8.98 11.94 -15.12
C PRO A 259 7.88 11.35 -16.01
N THR A 260 6.63 11.61 -15.66
CA THR A 260 5.51 11.33 -16.56
C THR A 260 5.54 12.23 -17.79
N LEU A 261 5.21 11.69 -18.96
CA LEU A 261 5.02 12.45 -20.20
C LEU A 261 3.65 13.13 -20.24
N MET A 262 2.66 12.58 -19.55
CA MET A 262 1.30 13.11 -19.51
C MET A 262 1.26 14.39 -18.68
N LYS A 263 0.64 15.41 -19.24
CA LYS A 263 0.46 16.71 -18.56
C LYS A 263 -0.96 17.19 -18.76
N THR A 264 -1.48 17.90 -17.76
CA THR A 264 -2.71 18.68 -17.90
C THR A 264 -2.49 19.86 -18.85
N ASP A 265 -3.57 20.52 -19.28
CA ASP A 265 -3.51 21.77 -20.06
C ASP A 265 -2.71 22.88 -19.33
N SER A 266 -2.69 22.86 -18.01
CA SER A 266 -1.88 23.76 -17.19
C SER A 266 -0.40 23.35 -17.05
N GLY A 267 0.02 22.23 -17.67
CA GLY A 267 1.39 21.71 -17.62
C GLY A 267 1.73 20.89 -16.38
N SER A 268 0.76 20.61 -15.50
CA SER A 268 0.98 19.77 -14.33
C SER A 268 1.11 18.28 -14.75
N PRO A 269 2.05 17.53 -14.15
CA PRO A 269 2.16 16.09 -14.41
C PRO A 269 0.85 15.37 -14.09
N VAL A 270 0.47 14.41 -14.92
CA VAL A 270 -0.66 13.50 -14.69
C VAL A 270 -0.14 12.10 -14.45
N GLU A 271 -0.44 11.54 -13.30
CA GLU A 271 -0.22 10.14 -13.00
C GLU A 271 -1.59 9.44 -13.00
N PRO A 272 -1.90 8.59 -14.00
CA PRO A 272 -3.14 7.82 -13.98
C PRO A 272 -3.06 6.81 -12.83
N VAL A 273 -4.13 6.74 -12.05
CA VAL A 273 -4.28 5.84 -10.89
C VAL A 273 -5.26 4.74 -11.28
#